data_796d5b18989d6b3c3c4f2a5000d299f9
#
_entry.id   796d5b18989d6b3c3c4f2a5000d299f9
#
_cell.length_a   1.000
_cell.length_b   1.000
_cell.length_c   1.000
_cell.angle_alpha   90.00
_cell.angle_beta   90.00
_cell.angle_gamma   90.00
#
_symmetry.space_group_name_H-M   'P 1'
#
loop_
_entity.id
_entity.type
_entity.pdbx_description
1 polymer ?
#
loop_
_entity_poly.entity_id
_entity_poly.type
_entity_poly.pdbx_seq_one_letter_code
_entity_poly.pdbx_strand_id
1 'polypeptide(L)'
;TTLFRSWSGNCGNLSTAAGAFAIHAGLVDASRIPHNGTCVVRIWQANIQKTIIAHVPITNGQVQETGDFELDGVTFPAAEIVLEFLDPSDEGEDGGALFPTGNLVDDLEVPASVVKSGVLKATLISAGIPTMFVNAEDIGYEGTELREAINTDPQALARFEAIRVAGALRMGLIKRPEEAATRQHTPKIAFVAPAKDYRTASGKEIIAGEIDLLVRALSMGKLHHAMMGTCAVAIGTAAAIPGTLVNLAAGGGEREAVRFGHPSGTLRVGAQAEQVAGQWTVTKAVMSRSAR
;
A
#
# COMPACT_ATOMS: atom_id res chain seq x y z
N THR A 1 3.59 12.84 19.02
CA THR A 1 3.29 13.32 17.63
C THR A 1 4.51 13.90 16.93
N THR A 2 5.56 14.32 17.62
CA THR A 2 6.80 14.82 17.02
C THR A 2 7.64 13.72 16.32
N LEU A 3 7.42 12.45 16.63
CA LEU A 3 8.14 11.31 16.05
C LEU A 3 7.69 10.95 14.61
N PHE A 4 6.58 11.53 14.13
CA PHE A 4 5.98 11.18 12.83
C PHE A 4 5.95 12.33 11.83
N ARG A 5 6.79 13.35 12.02
CA ARG A 5 6.94 14.42 11.03
C ARG A 5 7.89 13.95 9.92
N SER A 6 7.33 13.43 8.85
CA SER A 6 8.04 13.21 7.60
C SER A 6 7.42 14.10 6.51
N TRP A 7 8.26 14.86 5.84
CA TRP A 7 7.87 15.65 4.67
C TRP A 7 8.15 14.91 3.37
N SER A 8 8.75 13.72 3.45
CA SER A 8 9.15 12.92 2.30
C SER A 8 8.10 11.87 1.88
N GLY A 9 6.93 11.82 2.50
CA GLY A 9 5.94 10.79 2.21
C GLY A 9 4.52 11.32 2.14
N ASN A 10 3.63 10.45 1.63
CA ASN A 10 2.20 10.65 1.61
C ASN A 10 1.52 9.84 2.73
N CYS A 11 0.41 10.35 3.26
CA CYS A 11 -0.49 9.60 4.10
C CYS A 11 -1.82 9.37 3.37
N GLY A 12 -2.00 8.18 2.78
CA GLY A 12 -3.22 7.85 2.03
C GLY A 12 -4.51 8.00 2.84
N ASN A 13 -4.46 7.76 4.15
CA ASN A 13 -5.63 7.94 5.01
C ASN A 13 -5.99 9.42 5.21
N LEU A 14 -5.01 10.30 5.44
CA LEU A 14 -5.26 11.74 5.56
C LEU A 14 -5.69 12.37 4.24
N SER A 15 -5.20 11.88 3.11
CA SER A 15 -5.60 12.33 1.79
C SER A 15 -7.10 12.14 1.54
N THR A 16 -7.72 11.13 2.17
CA THR A 16 -9.16 10.89 2.08
C THR A 16 -9.97 12.04 2.68
N ALA A 17 -9.53 12.54 3.83
CA ALA A 17 -10.20 13.64 4.51
C ALA A 17 -9.97 15.00 3.84
N ALA A 18 -8.88 15.16 3.07
CA ALA A 18 -8.51 16.45 2.51
C ALA A 18 -9.56 17.02 1.55
N GLY A 19 -10.16 16.16 0.69
CA GLY A 19 -11.21 16.58 -0.23
C GLY A 19 -12.50 16.99 0.50
N ALA A 20 -12.93 16.17 1.44
CA ALA A 20 -14.12 16.46 2.28
C ALA A 20 -13.91 17.74 3.10
N PHE A 21 -12.73 17.89 3.73
CA PHE A 21 -12.37 19.08 4.47
C PHE A 21 -12.38 20.34 3.59
N ALA A 22 -11.82 20.28 2.38
CA ALA A 22 -11.77 21.42 1.47
C ALA A 22 -13.18 21.92 1.09
N ILE A 23 -14.13 20.99 0.87
CA ILE A 23 -15.53 21.33 0.61
C ILE A 23 -16.15 21.97 1.85
N HIS A 24 -16.01 21.35 3.01
CA HIS A 24 -16.57 21.81 4.27
C HIS A 24 -16.04 23.20 4.68
N ALA A 25 -14.75 23.44 4.46
CA ALA A 25 -14.10 24.71 4.76
C ALA A 25 -14.33 25.81 3.71
N GLY A 26 -15.14 25.56 2.66
CA GLY A 26 -15.41 26.54 1.60
C GLY A 26 -14.22 26.85 0.70
N LEU A 27 -13.25 25.92 0.61
CA LEU A 27 -12.06 26.07 -0.25
C LEU A 27 -12.31 25.58 -1.69
N VAL A 28 -13.44 24.92 -1.91
CA VAL A 28 -13.91 24.51 -3.24
C VAL A 28 -14.99 25.47 -3.68
N ASP A 29 -14.93 25.97 -4.92
CA ASP A 29 -15.93 26.85 -5.49
C ASP A 29 -17.31 26.20 -5.39
N ALA A 30 -18.28 26.94 -4.82
CA ALA A 30 -19.63 26.46 -4.59
C ALA A 30 -20.35 26.02 -5.88
N SER A 31 -20.03 26.63 -7.03
CA SER A 31 -20.58 26.24 -8.34
C SER A 31 -20.17 24.82 -8.78
N ARG A 32 -19.12 24.28 -8.19
CA ARG A 32 -18.61 22.93 -8.46
C ARG A 32 -19.19 21.86 -7.53
N ILE A 33 -19.91 22.26 -6.50
CA ILE A 33 -20.50 21.34 -5.53
C ILE A 33 -21.93 21.04 -5.98
N PRO A 34 -22.24 19.79 -6.40
CA PRO A 34 -23.60 19.44 -6.80
C PRO A 34 -24.53 19.42 -5.59
N HIS A 35 -25.85 19.59 -5.82
CA HIS A 35 -26.84 19.42 -4.74
C HIS A 35 -26.82 17.95 -4.24
N ASN A 36 -26.79 16.97 -5.14
CA ASN A 36 -26.61 15.55 -4.83
C ASN A 36 -25.68 14.92 -5.88
N GLY A 37 -24.87 13.95 -5.46
CA GLY A 37 -23.95 13.22 -6.34
C GLY A 37 -22.50 13.28 -5.85
N THR A 38 -21.55 13.47 -6.76
CA THR A 38 -20.12 13.43 -6.44
C THR A 38 -19.44 14.76 -6.78
N CYS A 39 -18.74 15.34 -5.81
CA CYS A 39 -17.82 16.44 -6.05
C CYS A 39 -16.39 15.90 -6.24
N VAL A 40 -15.79 16.22 -7.39
CA VAL A 40 -14.42 15.80 -7.69
C VAL A 40 -13.45 16.87 -7.22
N VAL A 41 -12.60 16.51 -6.26
CA VAL A 41 -11.56 17.39 -5.69
C VAL A 41 -10.18 16.92 -6.11
N ARG A 42 -9.43 17.82 -6.74
CA ARG A 42 -8.02 17.58 -7.07
C ARG A 42 -7.14 18.05 -5.92
N ILE A 43 -6.36 17.14 -5.35
CA ILE A 43 -5.47 17.38 -4.22
C ILE A 43 -4.04 17.35 -4.75
N TRP A 44 -3.34 18.48 -4.68
CA TRP A 44 -1.93 18.56 -5.01
C TRP A 44 -1.08 18.28 -3.78
N GLN A 45 -0.28 17.25 -3.84
CA GLN A 45 0.70 16.91 -2.82
C GLN A 45 2.05 17.56 -3.14
N ALA A 46 2.28 18.75 -2.59
CA ALA A 46 3.43 19.58 -2.92
C ALA A 46 4.77 18.92 -2.57
N ASN A 47 4.81 18.09 -1.54
CA ASN A 47 6.03 17.43 -1.08
C ASN A 47 6.54 16.33 -2.01
N ILE A 48 5.64 15.62 -2.69
CA ILE A 48 5.98 14.55 -3.64
C ILE A 48 5.57 14.89 -5.08
N GLN A 49 5.04 16.10 -5.31
CA GLN A 49 4.60 16.61 -6.61
C GLN A 49 3.64 15.67 -7.37
N LYS A 50 2.70 15.07 -6.64
CA LYS A 50 1.70 14.16 -7.20
C LYS A 50 0.29 14.66 -6.97
N THR A 51 -0.62 14.26 -7.85
CA THR A 51 -2.04 14.60 -7.77
C THR A 51 -2.84 13.39 -7.27
N ILE A 52 -3.74 13.65 -6.33
CA ILE A 52 -4.79 12.70 -5.95
C ILE A 52 -6.12 13.29 -6.37
N ILE A 53 -6.99 12.48 -6.94
CA ILE A 53 -8.39 12.82 -7.20
C ILE A 53 -9.23 12.18 -6.12
N ALA A 54 -9.99 12.99 -5.38
CA ALA A 54 -10.95 12.51 -4.41
C ALA A 54 -12.37 12.70 -4.97
N HIS A 55 -13.12 11.59 -5.02
CA HIS A 55 -14.54 11.58 -5.39
C HIS A 55 -15.35 11.63 -4.10
N VAL A 56 -15.77 12.83 -3.71
CA VAL A 56 -16.43 13.07 -2.43
C VAL A 56 -17.95 13.05 -2.63
N PRO A 57 -18.69 12.17 -1.94
CA PRO A 57 -20.14 12.12 -2.03
C PRO A 57 -20.78 13.35 -1.40
N ILE A 58 -21.80 13.88 -2.07
CA ILE A 58 -22.54 15.09 -1.68
C ILE A 58 -24.02 14.76 -1.57
N THR A 59 -24.64 15.23 -0.50
CA THR A 59 -26.09 15.18 -0.29
C THR A 59 -26.57 16.53 0.23
N ASN A 60 -27.60 17.09 -0.42
CA ASN A 60 -28.16 18.42 -0.11
C ASN A 60 -27.09 19.53 -0.11
N GLY A 61 -26.13 19.47 -1.03
CA GLY A 61 -25.06 20.47 -1.14
C GLY A 61 -23.97 20.37 -0.08
N GLN A 62 -23.96 19.32 0.73
CA GLN A 62 -23.00 19.09 1.80
C GLN A 62 -22.30 17.75 1.64
N VAL A 63 -21.09 17.62 2.21
CA VAL A 63 -20.37 16.35 2.25
C VAL A 63 -21.23 15.30 2.97
N GLN A 64 -21.44 14.18 2.30
CA GLN A 64 -22.13 13.05 2.91
C GLN A 64 -21.13 12.27 3.77
N GLU A 65 -21.33 12.27 5.08
CA GLU A 65 -20.47 11.56 6.04
C GLU A 65 -20.94 10.13 6.33
N THR A 66 -22.27 9.93 6.28
CA THR A 66 -22.91 8.65 6.60
C THR A 66 -23.21 7.85 5.34
N GLY A 67 -23.12 6.52 5.44
CA GLY A 67 -23.41 5.59 4.34
C GLY A 67 -23.16 4.16 4.78
N ASP A 68 -23.31 3.24 3.85
CA ASP A 68 -23.23 1.79 4.11
C ASP A 68 -21.85 1.20 3.72
N PHE A 69 -20.89 2.06 3.37
CA PHE A 69 -19.54 1.60 3.02
C PHE A 69 -18.81 1.16 4.28
N GLU A 70 -18.49 -0.11 4.32
CA GLU A 70 -17.69 -0.74 5.37
C GLU A 70 -16.22 -0.85 4.94
N LEU A 71 -15.33 -0.39 5.79
CA LEU A 71 -13.89 -0.53 5.63
C LEU A 71 -13.33 -1.35 6.77
N ASP A 72 -12.84 -2.54 6.48
CA ASP A 72 -12.26 -3.43 7.50
C ASP A 72 -11.12 -2.75 8.27
N GLY A 73 -11.23 -2.76 9.59
CA GLY A 73 -10.33 -2.03 10.50
C GLY A 73 -10.82 -0.63 10.89
N VAL A 74 -11.98 -0.20 10.38
CA VAL A 74 -12.70 1.01 10.80
C VAL A 74 -14.00 0.60 11.50
N THR A 75 -14.33 1.25 12.61
CA THR A 75 -15.39 0.79 13.52
C THR A 75 -16.81 1.02 12.99
N PHE A 76 -17.01 2.04 12.15
CA PHE A 76 -18.33 2.46 11.70
C PHE A 76 -18.41 2.55 10.17
N PRO A 77 -19.52 2.14 9.56
CA PRO A 77 -19.76 2.43 8.16
C PRO A 77 -19.89 3.93 7.93
N ALA A 78 -19.53 4.38 6.73
CA ALA A 78 -19.59 5.78 6.33
C ALA A 78 -19.84 5.90 4.82
N ALA A 79 -19.91 7.12 4.29
CA ALA A 79 -19.94 7.33 2.86
C ALA A 79 -18.59 6.96 2.23
N GLU A 80 -18.64 6.31 1.08
CA GLU A 80 -17.45 5.91 0.33
C GLU A 80 -16.82 7.14 -0.35
N ILE A 81 -15.52 7.30 -0.15
CA ILE A 81 -14.69 8.27 -0.89
C ILE A 81 -13.71 7.47 -1.73
N VAL A 82 -13.86 7.55 -3.05
CA VAL A 82 -12.90 6.93 -3.98
C VAL A 82 -11.73 7.86 -4.20
N LEU A 83 -10.52 7.34 -4.05
CA LEU A 83 -9.27 8.04 -4.31
C LEU A 83 -8.59 7.45 -5.55
N GLU A 84 -8.22 8.33 -6.48
CA GLU A 84 -7.31 7.99 -7.57
C GLU A 84 -5.97 8.65 -7.32
N PHE A 85 -4.91 7.86 -7.21
CA PHE A 85 -3.54 8.32 -7.14
C PHE A 85 -3.00 8.35 -8.56
N LEU A 86 -2.85 9.54 -9.12
CA LEU A 86 -2.37 9.71 -10.48
C LEU A 86 -0.85 9.57 -10.52
N ASP A 87 -0.39 8.83 -11.53
CA ASP A 87 1.03 8.61 -11.77
C ASP A 87 1.78 8.27 -10.47
N PRO A 88 1.40 7.16 -9.81
CA PRO A 88 1.85 6.85 -8.46
C PRO A 88 3.31 6.43 -8.37
N SER A 89 4.02 6.28 -9.50
CA SER A 89 5.47 6.07 -9.50
C SER A 89 6.17 7.26 -8.85
N ASP A 90 7.10 6.98 -7.95
CA ASP A 90 7.81 8.01 -7.20
C ASP A 90 9.06 8.44 -7.97
N GLU A 91 9.00 9.61 -8.60
CA GLU A 91 10.14 10.24 -9.29
C GLU A 91 10.90 11.24 -8.40
N GLY A 92 10.50 11.37 -7.12
CA GLY A 92 11.09 12.28 -6.14
C GLY A 92 12.47 11.87 -5.63
N GLU A 93 12.99 12.59 -4.63
CA GLU A 93 14.32 12.34 -4.03
C GLU A 93 14.53 10.91 -3.51
N ASP A 94 13.44 10.22 -3.17
CA ASP A 94 13.40 8.89 -2.59
C ASP A 94 12.97 7.80 -3.59
N GLY A 95 12.61 8.19 -4.82
CA GLY A 95 12.09 7.32 -5.85
C GLY A 95 12.90 7.41 -7.12
N GLY A 96 12.65 6.54 -8.00
CA GLY A 96 13.23 6.45 -9.33
C GLY A 96 12.18 5.87 -10.24
N ALA A 97 12.61 5.11 -11.22
CA ALA A 97 11.72 4.32 -12.05
C ALA A 97 10.79 3.45 -11.17
N LEU A 98 9.61 3.14 -11.68
CA LEU A 98 8.62 2.27 -11.03
C LEU A 98 9.28 1.00 -10.45
N PHE A 99 10.20 0.40 -11.19
CA PHE A 99 11.11 -0.65 -10.72
C PHE A 99 12.53 -0.09 -10.65
N PRO A 100 13.03 0.27 -9.45
CA PRO A 100 14.35 0.90 -9.30
C PRO A 100 15.52 0.08 -9.85
N THR A 101 15.37 -1.24 -9.92
CA THR A 101 16.38 -2.17 -10.44
C THR A 101 16.16 -2.52 -11.91
N GLY A 102 15.02 -2.12 -12.50
CA GLY A 102 14.58 -2.54 -13.84
C GLY A 102 13.98 -3.95 -13.89
N ASN A 103 13.98 -4.70 -12.79
CA ASN A 103 13.46 -6.07 -12.72
C ASN A 103 12.09 -6.13 -12.04
N LEU A 104 11.24 -7.05 -12.49
CA LEU A 104 9.97 -7.36 -11.80
C LEU A 104 10.20 -8.16 -10.53
N VAL A 105 11.22 -9.03 -10.55
CA VAL A 105 11.67 -9.83 -9.41
C VAL A 105 13.20 -9.81 -9.37
N ASP A 106 13.75 -9.45 -8.25
CA ASP A 106 15.18 -9.45 -7.94
C ASP A 106 15.57 -10.64 -7.09
N ASP A 107 16.81 -11.08 -7.24
CA ASP A 107 17.52 -11.89 -6.27
C ASP A 107 18.16 -10.96 -5.22
N LEU A 108 17.62 -10.98 -4.02
CA LEU A 108 18.04 -10.14 -2.91
C LEU A 108 19.01 -10.93 -2.02
N GLU A 109 20.24 -10.48 -1.91
CA GLU A 109 21.19 -11.05 -0.96
C GLU A 109 20.79 -10.68 0.47
N VAL A 110 20.60 -11.70 1.30
CA VAL A 110 20.20 -11.57 2.70
C VAL A 110 21.06 -12.47 3.59
N PRO A 111 21.20 -12.17 4.88
CA PRO A 111 21.92 -13.06 5.79
C PRO A 111 21.32 -14.48 5.81
N ALA A 112 22.17 -15.50 5.99
CA ALA A 112 21.75 -16.89 6.11
C ALA A 112 20.79 -17.14 7.32
N SER A 113 20.75 -16.23 8.28
CA SER A 113 19.78 -16.22 9.37
C SER A 113 18.35 -15.85 8.91
N VAL A 114 18.20 -15.24 7.72
CA VAL A 114 16.90 -14.95 7.10
C VAL A 114 16.43 -16.14 6.28
N VAL A 115 17.23 -16.55 5.29
CA VAL A 115 17.04 -17.76 4.49
C VAL A 115 18.36 -18.47 4.32
N LYS A 116 18.35 -19.80 4.42
CA LYS A 116 19.58 -20.63 4.39
C LYS A 116 20.39 -20.47 3.09
N SER A 117 19.71 -20.22 1.97
CA SER A 117 20.35 -19.99 0.67
C SER A 117 21.13 -18.68 0.58
N GLY A 118 20.89 -17.74 1.49
CA GLY A 118 21.43 -16.38 1.41
C GLY A 118 20.80 -15.51 0.31
N VAL A 119 19.83 -16.04 -0.43
CA VAL A 119 19.14 -15.32 -1.53
C VAL A 119 17.64 -15.43 -1.34
N LEU A 120 16.94 -14.30 -1.45
CA LEU A 120 15.49 -14.16 -1.33
C LEU A 120 14.94 -13.48 -2.58
N LYS A 121 13.91 -14.04 -3.20
CA LYS A 121 13.20 -13.39 -4.30
C LYS A 121 12.40 -12.20 -3.76
N ALA A 122 12.48 -11.06 -4.44
CA ALA A 122 11.76 -9.85 -4.05
C ALA A 122 11.27 -9.05 -5.27
N THR A 123 10.06 -8.53 -5.21
CA THR A 123 9.61 -7.44 -6.08
C THR A 123 9.87 -6.12 -5.37
N LEU A 124 10.67 -5.25 -5.99
CA LEU A 124 11.06 -3.95 -5.47
C LEU A 124 10.38 -2.86 -6.32
N ILE A 125 9.43 -2.12 -5.74
CA ILE A 125 8.59 -1.18 -6.50
C ILE A 125 8.47 0.17 -5.79
N SER A 126 8.53 1.26 -6.58
CA SER A 126 8.30 2.62 -6.13
C SER A 126 6.95 3.12 -6.66
N ALA A 127 5.88 2.83 -5.92
CA ALA A 127 4.53 3.27 -6.23
C ALA A 127 3.79 3.69 -4.96
N GLY A 128 3.45 4.96 -4.83
CA GLY A 128 2.85 5.54 -3.63
C GLY A 128 3.81 5.63 -2.44
N ILE A 129 4.64 4.63 -2.23
CA ILE A 129 5.79 4.59 -1.33
C ILE A 129 6.70 3.43 -1.77
N PRO A 130 8.04 3.57 -1.70
CA PRO A 130 8.95 2.46 -1.92
C PRO A 130 8.57 1.26 -1.06
N THR A 131 8.29 0.14 -1.72
CA THR A 131 7.81 -1.09 -1.08
C THR A 131 8.51 -2.30 -1.68
N MET A 132 8.83 -3.25 -0.85
CA MET A 132 9.34 -4.56 -1.26
C MET A 132 8.35 -5.64 -0.88
N PHE A 133 8.17 -6.59 -1.79
CA PHE A 133 7.33 -7.77 -1.59
C PHE A 133 8.18 -9.03 -1.66
N VAL A 134 7.95 -9.95 -0.73
CA VAL A 134 8.56 -11.29 -0.69
C VAL A 134 7.46 -12.33 -0.50
N ASN A 135 7.69 -13.57 -0.91
CA ASN A 135 6.73 -14.64 -0.62
C ASN A 135 6.77 -15.01 0.86
N ALA A 136 5.63 -15.26 1.45
CA ALA A 136 5.51 -15.69 2.84
C ALA A 136 6.25 -17.00 3.10
N GLU A 137 6.09 -17.99 2.22
CA GLU A 137 6.71 -19.32 2.34
C GLU A 137 8.24 -19.26 2.35
N ASP A 138 8.85 -18.39 1.55
CA ASP A 138 10.31 -18.23 1.46
C ASP A 138 10.95 -17.76 2.77
N ILE A 139 10.14 -17.12 3.62
CA ILE A 139 10.57 -16.61 4.93
C ILE A 139 9.91 -17.33 6.12
N GLY A 140 9.21 -18.47 5.84
CA GLY A 140 8.66 -19.36 6.85
C GLY A 140 7.35 -18.86 7.48
N TYR A 141 6.55 -18.10 6.72
CA TYR A 141 5.23 -17.63 7.10
C TYR A 141 4.16 -18.13 6.12
N GLU A 142 2.90 -18.05 6.52
CA GLU A 142 1.75 -18.47 5.71
C GLU A 142 0.97 -17.31 5.06
N GLY A 143 1.20 -16.08 5.53
CA GLY A 143 0.43 -14.90 5.12
C GLY A 143 -0.85 -14.68 5.94
N THR A 144 -1.13 -15.54 6.93
CA THR A 144 -2.30 -15.45 7.81
C THR A 144 -2.00 -14.84 9.18
N GLU A 145 -0.73 -14.56 9.46
CA GLU A 145 -0.25 -14.11 10.76
C GLU A 145 -0.94 -12.81 11.21
N LEU A 146 -1.24 -12.76 12.51
CA LEU A 146 -1.71 -11.56 13.17
C LEU A 146 -0.53 -10.81 13.81
N ARG A 147 -0.78 -9.58 14.20
CA ARG A 147 0.23 -8.66 14.70
C ARG A 147 1.05 -9.22 15.87
N GLU A 148 0.40 -9.88 16.80
CA GLU A 148 1.02 -10.42 18.02
C GLU A 148 2.06 -11.49 17.69
N ALA A 149 1.79 -12.36 16.72
CA ALA A 149 2.69 -13.45 16.32
C ALA A 149 4.06 -12.97 15.83
N ILE A 150 4.12 -11.73 15.31
CA ILE A 150 5.36 -11.14 14.80
C ILE A 150 5.90 -10.06 15.75
N ASN A 151 5.02 -9.16 16.24
CA ASN A 151 5.47 -7.98 16.98
C ASN A 151 5.99 -8.28 18.39
N THR A 152 5.70 -9.47 18.94
CA THR A 152 6.22 -9.92 20.23
C THR A 152 7.48 -10.79 20.11
N ASP A 153 7.88 -11.12 18.88
CA ASP A 153 9.09 -11.90 18.61
C ASP A 153 10.23 -11.00 18.12
N PRO A 154 11.25 -10.73 18.97
CA PRO A 154 12.40 -9.91 18.58
C PRO A 154 13.22 -10.53 17.43
N GLN A 155 13.27 -11.87 17.32
CA GLN A 155 13.99 -12.53 16.24
C GLN A 155 13.27 -12.35 14.90
N ALA A 156 11.96 -12.48 14.88
CA ALA A 156 11.15 -12.17 13.69
C ALA A 156 11.38 -10.72 13.25
N LEU A 157 11.30 -9.75 14.18
CA LEU A 157 11.51 -8.34 13.86
C LEU A 157 12.92 -8.06 13.33
N ALA A 158 13.95 -8.69 13.90
CA ALA A 158 15.34 -8.57 13.42
C ALA A 158 15.49 -9.15 12.01
N ARG A 159 14.83 -10.28 11.70
CA ARG A 159 14.81 -10.88 10.35
C ARG A 159 14.17 -9.94 9.33
N PHE A 160 12.99 -9.39 9.65
CA PHE A 160 12.31 -8.44 8.77
C PHE A 160 13.14 -7.16 8.56
N GLU A 161 13.82 -6.67 9.59
CA GLU A 161 14.71 -5.52 9.44
C GLU A 161 15.91 -5.84 8.55
N ALA A 162 16.52 -7.02 8.66
CA ALA A 162 17.59 -7.44 7.77
C ALA A 162 17.15 -7.52 6.30
N ILE A 163 15.95 -8.03 6.02
CA ILE A 163 15.36 -8.04 4.68
C ILE A 163 15.14 -6.60 4.19
N ARG A 164 14.56 -5.72 5.04
CA ARG A 164 14.29 -4.32 4.71
C ARG A 164 15.56 -3.56 4.36
N VAL A 165 16.65 -3.76 5.12
CA VAL A 165 17.96 -3.14 4.87
C VAL A 165 18.52 -3.59 3.53
N ALA A 166 18.49 -4.90 3.24
CA ALA A 166 18.92 -5.44 1.97
C ALA A 166 18.13 -4.85 0.78
N GLY A 167 16.80 -4.75 0.92
CA GLY A 167 15.94 -4.10 -0.07
C GLY A 167 16.23 -2.62 -0.24
N ALA A 168 16.47 -1.88 0.85
CA ALA A 168 16.79 -0.47 0.80
C ALA A 168 18.12 -0.20 0.05
N LEU A 169 19.13 -1.04 0.27
CA LEU A 169 20.41 -1.00 -0.47
C LEU A 169 20.18 -1.31 -1.96
N ARG A 170 19.43 -2.35 -2.26
CA ARG A 170 19.15 -2.79 -3.64
C ARG A 170 18.35 -1.75 -4.43
N MET A 171 17.42 -1.06 -3.78
CA MET A 171 16.64 0.04 -4.37
C MET A 171 17.44 1.34 -4.48
N GLY A 172 18.64 1.43 -3.91
CA GLY A 172 19.45 2.65 -3.90
C GLY A 172 18.95 3.73 -2.92
N LEU A 173 18.04 3.39 -2.00
CA LEU A 173 17.49 4.31 -1.00
C LEU A 173 18.48 4.64 0.12
N ILE A 174 19.46 3.78 0.33
CA ILE A 174 20.59 3.95 1.25
C ILE A 174 21.85 3.42 0.56
N LYS A 175 23.00 3.94 0.98
CA LYS A 175 24.32 3.51 0.47
C LYS A 175 25.03 2.54 1.43
N ARG A 176 24.69 2.59 2.70
CA ARG A 176 25.27 1.79 3.77
C ARG A 176 24.20 1.27 4.73
N PRO A 177 24.33 0.06 5.28
CA PRO A 177 23.32 -0.53 6.16
C PRO A 177 22.95 0.33 7.37
N GLU A 178 23.91 1.07 7.93
CA GLU A 178 23.72 1.90 9.11
C GLU A 178 22.72 3.03 8.89
N GLU A 179 22.56 3.51 7.65
CA GLU A 179 21.63 4.56 7.27
C GLU A 179 20.17 4.11 7.41
N ALA A 180 19.93 2.80 7.42
CA ALA A 180 18.59 2.23 7.56
C ALA A 180 17.93 2.59 8.90
N ALA A 181 18.71 2.78 9.96
CA ALA A 181 18.19 3.13 11.29
C ALA A 181 17.52 4.51 11.32
N THR A 182 17.98 5.46 10.51
CA THR A 182 17.42 6.80 10.39
C THR A 182 16.31 6.88 9.34
N ARG A 183 16.12 5.81 8.53
CA ARG A 183 15.16 5.71 7.44
C ARG A 183 14.18 4.55 7.64
N GLN A 184 13.54 4.48 8.80
CA GLN A 184 12.64 3.37 9.13
C GLN A 184 11.30 3.39 8.37
N HIS A 185 10.92 4.52 7.77
CA HIS A 185 9.65 4.67 7.06
C HIS A 185 9.67 4.05 5.66
N THR A 186 10.83 3.88 5.01
CA THR A 186 11.00 3.29 3.67
C THR A 186 12.27 2.44 3.55
N PRO A 187 12.25 1.40 2.69
CA PRO A 187 11.06 0.87 2.04
C PRO A 187 10.12 0.23 3.05
N LYS A 188 8.85 0.09 2.69
CA LYS A 188 7.96 -0.85 3.38
C LYS A 188 8.36 -2.26 3.01
N ILE A 189 8.20 -3.19 3.96
CA ILE A 189 8.31 -4.62 3.67
C ILE A 189 6.94 -5.26 3.81
N ALA A 190 6.55 -6.04 2.81
CA ALA A 190 5.34 -6.83 2.83
C ALA A 190 5.64 -8.25 2.35
N PHE A 191 4.98 -9.22 2.95
CA PHE A 191 5.01 -10.59 2.43
C PHE A 191 3.63 -10.98 1.93
N VAL A 192 3.62 -11.75 0.85
CA VAL A 192 2.43 -12.15 0.12
C VAL A 192 2.30 -13.66 0.08
N ALA A 193 1.08 -14.15 0.04
CA ALA A 193 0.77 -15.55 -0.14
C ALA A 193 -0.49 -15.70 -1.01
N PRO A 194 -0.70 -16.85 -1.68
CA PRO A 194 -1.98 -17.19 -2.29
C PRO A 194 -3.13 -17.10 -1.29
N ALA A 195 -4.33 -16.91 -1.79
CA ALA A 195 -5.54 -16.84 -0.97
C ALA A 195 -5.71 -18.11 -0.12
N LYS A 196 -5.98 -17.92 1.17
CA LYS A 196 -6.31 -18.96 2.15
C LYS A 196 -7.39 -18.44 3.08
N ASP A 197 -8.17 -19.35 3.65
CA ASP A 197 -9.08 -19.01 4.74
C ASP A 197 -8.27 -18.54 5.96
N TYR A 198 -8.72 -17.49 6.61
CA TYR A 198 -8.08 -17.00 7.84
C TYR A 198 -9.07 -16.27 8.75
N ARG A 199 -8.67 -16.07 10.01
CA ARG A 199 -9.38 -15.23 10.97
C ARG A 199 -8.66 -13.90 11.16
N THR A 200 -9.46 -12.84 11.12
CA THR A 200 -8.98 -11.48 11.42
C THR A 200 -8.72 -11.29 12.91
N ALA A 201 -8.09 -10.18 13.27
CA ALA A 201 -7.88 -9.81 14.68
C ALA A 201 -9.19 -9.60 15.47
N SER A 202 -10.30 -9.29 14.79
CA SER A 202 -11.64 -9.20 15.41
C SER A 202 -12.38 -10.54 15.48
N GLY A 203 -11.79 -11.62 14.94
CA GLY A 203 -12.40 -12.95 14.88
C GLY A 203 -13.30 -13.19 13.66
N LYS A 204 -13.47 -12.21 12.75
CA LYS A 204 -14.18 -12.38 11.48
C LYS A 204 -13.46 -13.42 10.62
N GLU A 205 -14.19 -14.38 10.09
CA GLU A 205 -13.65 -15.34 9.11
C GLU A 205 -13.66 -14.70 7.72
N ILE A 206 -12.56 -14.89 7.01
CA ILE A 206 -12.41 -14.52 5.58
C ILE A 206 -12.15 -15.82 4.83
N ILE A 207 -12.98 -16.07 3.83
CA ILE A 207 -12.89 -17.26 2.99
C ILE A 207 -11.95 -16.97 1.81
N ALA A 208 -11.11 -17.94 1.45
CA ALA A 208 -10.15 -17.82 0.34
C ALA A 208 -10.81 -17.35 -0.98
N GLY A 209 -12.04 -17.78 -1.25
CA GLY A 209 -12.79 -17.36 -2.45
C GLY A 209 -13.24 -15.90 -2.45
N GLU A 210 -13.13 -15.18 -1.34
CA GLU A 210 -13.49 -13.76 -1.23
C GLU A 210 -12.30 -12.82 -1.52
N ILE A 211 -11.10 -13.37 -1.62
CA ILE A 211 -9.85 -12.62 -1.82
C ILE A 211 -9.01 -13.23 -2.94
N ASP A 212 -8.16 -12.43 -3.54
CA ASP A 212 -7.20 -12.89 -4.56
C ASP A 212 -5.88 -13.36 -3.95
N LEU A 213 -5.46 -12.74 -2.84
CA LEU A 213 -4.20 -13.04 -2.16
C LEU A 213 -4.24 -12.58 -0.70
N LEU A 214 -3.23 -12.99 0.05
CA LEU A 214 -2.96 -12.51 1.41
C LEU A 214 -1.78 -11.55 1.39
N VAL A 215 -1.84 -10.47 2.17
CA VAL A 215 -0.74 -9.52 2.36
C VAL A 215 -0.57 -9.18 3.84
N ARG A 216 0.66 -9.19 4.28
CA ARG A 216 1.08 -8.72 5.60
C ARG A 216 2.18 -7.68 5.40
N ALA A 217 2.02 -6.50 5.96
CA ALA A 217 2.96 -5.39 5.74
C ALA A 217 3.46 -4.80 7.05
N LEU A 218 4.77 -4.54 7.11
CA LEU A 218 5.42 -3.92 8.25
C LEU A 218 5.70 -2.44 7.96
N SER A 219 5.56 -1.63 9.00
CA SER A 219 5.88 -0.21 8.99
C SER A 219 6.58 0.16 10.30
N MET A 220 7.67 0.91 10.21
CA MET A 220 8.43 1.33 11.39
C MET A 220 8.83 0.14 12.28
N GLY A 221 9.27 -0.95 11.66
CA GLY A 221 9.72 -2.16 12.35
C GLY A 221 8.63 -3.01 13.00
N LYS A 222 7.33 -2.79 12.68
CA LYS A 222 6.20 -3.55 13.24
C LYS A 222 5.21 -3.96 12.16
N LEU A 223 4.62 -5.16 12.32
CA LEU A 223 3.50 -5.59 11.49
C LEU A 223 2.29 -4.69 11.76
N HIS A 224 1.75 -4.12 10.69
CA HIS A 224 0.58 -3.25 10.74
C HIS A 224 -0.69 -4.07 10.95
N HIS A 225 -1.62 -3.58 11.79
CA HIS A 225 -2.85 -4.31 12.09
C HIS A 225 -3.90 -4.25 10.98
N ALA A 226 -3.79 -3.27 10.07
CA ALA A 226 -4.63 -3.12 8.89
C ALA A 226 -3.73 -2.95 7.67
N MET A 227 -4.07 -2.07 6.72
CA MET A 227 -3.21 -1.77 5.58
C MET A 227 -2.98 -0.27 5.43
N MET A 228 -1.73 0.12 5.25
CA MET A 228 -1.35 1.50 4.96
C MET A 228 -1.80 1.88 3.55
N GLY A 229 -2.42 3.07 3.39
CA GLY A 229 -2.94 3.51 2.10
C GLY A 229 -1.89 3.54 0.99
N THR A 230 -0.70 4.06 1.28
CA THR A 230 0.40 4.11 0.30
C THR A 230 0.94 2.72 -0.07
N CYS A 231 0.99 1.78 0.89
CA CYS A 231 1.34 0.39 0.61
C CYS A 231 0.24 -0.30 -0.22
N ALA A 232 -1.03 0.04 0.00
CA ALA A 232 -2.12 -0.46 -0.84
C ALA A 232 -2.00 -0.01 -2.30
N VAL A 233 -1.52 1.23 -2.56
CA VAL A 233 -1.16 1.68 -3.91
C VAL A 233 -0.08 0.78 -4.52
N ALA A 234 1.00 0.49 -3.77
CA ALA A 234 2.06 -0.41 -4.24
C ALA A 234 1.54 -1.83 -4.53
N ILE A 235 0.63 -2.35 -3.67
CA ILE A 235 -0.01 -3.67 -3.88
C ILE A 235 -0.83 -3.67 -5.18
N GLY A 236 -1.71 -2.68 -5.37
CA GLY A 236 -2.52 -2.58 -6.57
C GLY A 236 -1.68 -2.47 -7.84
N THR A 237 -0.64 -1.63 -7.80
CA THR A 237 0.31 -1.46 -8.89
C THR A 237 1.05 -2.76 -9.21
N ALA A 238 1.63 -3.41 -8.23
CA ALA A 238 2.35 -4.68 -8.44
C ALA A 238 1.41 -5.79 -8.92
N ALA A 239 0.17 -5.86 -8.41
CA ALA A 239 -0.81 -6.84 -8.84
C ALA A 239 -1.22 -6.68 -10.31
N ALA A 240 -1.29 -5.42 -10.81
CA ALA A 240 -1.63 -5.13 -12.20
C ALA A 240 -0.51 -5.48 -13.20
N ILE A 241 0.71 -5.72 -12.72
CA ILE A 241 1.88 -6.00 -13.56
C ILE A 241 2.21 -7.49 -13.54
N PRO A 242 1.94 -8.24 -14.64
CA PRO A 242 2.22 -9.67 -14.71
C PRO A 242 3.69 -9.99 -14.42
N GLY A 243 3.92 -11.00 -13.58
CA GLY A 243 5.26 -11.48 -13.23
C GLY A 243 5.84 -10.89 -11.95
N THR A 244 5.23 -9.91 -11.31
CA THR A 244 5.59 -9.50 -9.95
C THR A 244 5.15 -10.55 -8.93
N LEU A 245 5.78 -10.62 -7.75
CA LEU A 245 5.39 -11.59 -6.71
C LEU A 245 3.95 -11.37 -6.22
N VAL A 246 3.46 -10.13 -6.22
CA VAL A 246 2.07 -9.81 -5.86
C VAL A 246 1.10 -10.36 -6.91
N ASN A 247 1.38 -10.15 -8.19
CA ASN A 247 0.59 -10.67 -9.29
C ASN A 247 0.58 -12.21 -9.28
N LEU A 248 1.73 -12.83 -9.11
CA LEU A 248 1.87 -14.30 -9.05
C LEU A 248 1.11 -14.87 -7.84
N ALA A 249 1.19 -14.25 -6.67
CA ALA A 249 0.43 -14.67 -5.48
C ALA A 249 -1.09 -14.56 -5.69
N ALA A 250 -1.52 -13.61 -6.52
CA ALA A 250 -2.93 -13.46 -6.91
C ALA A 250 -3.38 -14.41 -8.03
N GLY A 251 -2.53 -15.34 -8.48
CA GLY A 251 -2.83 -16.30 -9.55
C GLY A 251 -2.34 -15.87 -10.94
N GLY A 252 -1.59 -14.78 -11.05
CA GLY A 252 -0.99 -14.30 -12.30
C GLY A 252 -1.98 -13.63 -13.26
N GLY A 253 -1.49 -13.32 -14.46
CA GLY A 253 -2.29 -12.75 -15.54
C GLY A 253 -2.51 -11.24 -15.44
N GLU A 254 -3.22 -10.68 -16.40
CA GLU A 254 -3.61 -9.27 -16.40
C GLU A 254 -4.72 -9.02 -15.38
N ARG A 255 -4.58 -7.93 -14.60
CA ARG A 255 -5.53 -7.56 -13.55
C ARG A 255 -5.68 -6.05 -13.48
N GLU A 256 -6.92 -5.58 -13.39
CA GLU A 256 -7.22 -4.16 -13.13
C GLU A 256 -7.38 -3.88 -11.62
N ALA A 257 -7.66 -4.90 -10.83
CA ALA A 257 -7.82 -4.79 -9.39
C ALA A 257 -7.58 -6.14 -8.70
N VAL A 258 -7.27 -6.06 -7.40
CA VAL A 258 -7.22 -7.20 -6.49
C VAL A 258 -7.92 -6.87 -5.19
N ARG A 259 -8.52 -7.89 -4.58
CA ARG A 259 -8.97 -7.86 -3.19
C ARG A 259 -8.00 -8.71 -2.37
N PHE A 260 -7.33 -8.13 -1.45
CA PHE A 260 -6.39 -8.85 -0.59
C PHE A 260 -6.84 -8.91 0.85
N GLY A 261 -6.49 -10.03 1.53
CA GLY A 261 -6.70 -10.22 2.95
C GLY A 261 -5.56 -9.63 3.78
N HIS A 262 -5.88 -8.91 4.87
CA HIS A 262 -4.94 -8.33 5.82
C HIS A 262 -5.41 -8.59 7.28
N PRO A 263 -4.61 -8.30 8.33
CA PRO A 263 -4.96 -8.70 9.69
C PRO A 263 -6.34 -8.23 10.20
N SER A 264 -6.89 -7.13 9.70
CA SER A 264 -8.22 -6.62 10.13
C SER A 264 -9.35 -6.98 9.17
N GLY A 265 -9.09 -7.62 8.02
CA GLY A 265 -10.12 -7.97 7.04
C GLY A 265 -9.61 -7.91 5.61
N THR A 266 -10.34 -7.28 4.72
CA THR A 266 -10.02 -7.21 3.29
C THR A 266 -9.94 -5.78 2.79
N LEU A 267 -9.21 -5.57 1.70
CA LEU A 267 -9.18 -4.31 0.98
C LEU A 267 -9.10 -4.58 -0.52
N ARG A 268 -9.92 -3.87 -1.29
CA ARG A 268 -9.84 -3.86 -2.75
C ARG A 268 -9.05 -2.66 -3.22
N VAL A 269 -8.08 -2.89 -4.11
CA VAL A 269 -7.30 -1.85 -4.78
C VAL A 269 -7.20 -2.15 -6.27
N GLY A 270 -7.19 -1.11 -7.10
CA GLY A 270 -7.00 -1.23 -8.53
C GLY A 270 -5.81 -0.41 -8.99
N ALA A 271 -5.27 -0.73 -10.18
CA ALA A 271 -4.30 0.09 -10.87
C ALA A 271 -4.42 -0.11 -12.38
N GLN A 272 -4.07 0.93 -13.12
CA GLN A 272 -3.93 0.87 -14.58
C GLN A 272 -2.45 0.91 -14.91
N ALA A 273 -1.94 -0.23 -15.38
CA ALA A 273 -0.55 -0.41 -15.78
C ALA A 273 -0.50 -0.67 -17.29
N GLU A 274 0.50 -0.10 -17.95
CA GLU A 274 0.75 -0.30 -19.39
C GLU A 274 2.26 -0.37 -19.66
N GLN A 275 2.64 -1.01 -20.76
CA GLN A 275 4.02 -0.98 -21.24
C GLN A 275 4.21 0.12 -22.28
N VAL A 276 5.11 1.06 -21.99
CA VAL A 276 5.51 2.11 -22.90
C VAL A 276 6.99 1.91 -23.23
N ALA A 277 7.31 1.70 -24.49
CA ALA A 277 8.68 1.42 -24.94
C ALA A 277 9.40 0.28 -24.19
N GLY A 278 8.65 -0.75 -23.80
CA GLY A 278 9.16 -1.91 -23.06
C GLY A 278 9.32 -1.71 -21.55
N GLN A 279 8.97 -0.54 -21.03
CA GLN A 279 8.97 -0.24 -19.60
C GLN A 279 7.53 -0.17 -19.06
N TRP A 280 7.33 -0.71 -17.87
CA TRP A 280 6.05 -0.60 -17.18
C TRP A 280 5.86 0.82 -16.63
N THR A 281 4.69 1.36 -16.90
CA THR A 281 4.20 2.61 -16.33
C THR A 281 2.83 2.38 -15.69
N VAL A 282 2.48 3.20 -14.71
CA VAL A 282 1.18 3.14 -14.05
C VAL A 282 0.57 4.52 -14.08
N THR A 283 -0.55 4.66 -14.77
CA THR A 283 -1.23 5.94 -14.93
C THR A 283 -2.03 6.33 -13.70
N LYS A 284 -2.60 5.34 -13.01
CA LYS A 284 -3.30 5.57 -11.74
C LYS A 284 -3.43 4.30 -10.89
N ALA A 285 -3.56 4.50 -9.58
CA ALA A 285 -4.04 3.50 -8.65
C ALA A 285 -5.30 4.01 -7.96
N VAL A 286 -6.24 3.10 -7.67
CA VAL A 286 -7.58 3.43 -7.16
C VAL A 286 -7.86 2.64 -5.90
N MET A 287 -8.36 3.32 -4.87
CA MET A 287 -8.85 2.66 -3.67
C MET A 287 -10.01 3.44 -3.04
N SER A 288 -10.87 2.72 -2.34
CA SER A 288 -11.97 3.30 -1.56
C SER A 288 -11.58 3.45 -0.10
N ARG A 289 -11.99 4.55 0.48
CA ARG A 289 -11.81 4.89 1.90
C ARG A 289 -13.07 5.59 2.42
N SER A 290 -13.06 5.95 3.68
CA SER A 290 -14.06 6.82 4.30
C SER A 290 -13.39 7.87 5.17
N ALA A 291 -14.04 9.02 5.31
CA ALA A 291 -13.67 10.07 6.24
C ALA A 291 -14.93 10.60 6.91
N ARG A 292 -14.85 10.76 8.22
CA ARG A 292 -15.93 11.28 9.06
C ARG A 292 -15.37 12.19 10.15
#